data_a1cbb71ebd92424233ffd7e408f10f65
#
_entry.id   a1cbb71ebd92424233ffd7e408f10f65
#
_cell.length_a   1.000
_cell.length_b   1.000
_cell.length_c   1.000
_cell.angle_alpha   90.00
_cell.angle_beta   90.00
_cell.angle_gamma   90.00
#
_symmetry.space_group_name_H-M   'P 1'
#
loop_
_entity.id
_entity.type
_entity.pdbx_description
1 polymer ?
#
loop_
_entity_poly.entity_id
_entity_poly.type
_entity_poly.pdbx_seq_one_letter_code
_entity_poly.pdbx_strand_id
1 'polypeptide(L)'
;MRYEVGRTLFEKIQADEKCTATISAMQSVLPSYTRFGMAALLPHKTIAVCQDLRVTVDGKPTDDLRQREAILQAAQPNSRCVQFDDIKSMKVAELREIFTGQDVVYVYHNQIDARGDKANTENEVFAACEEAVDEIFTLIKRLTVSANTIHYIITADHGFIYKRDNLHESDKIGGIPNAGHRFALTAENIKADGIMSLPLASITGDEDARVVYFPLGSDIFKAAGSGLNYVHGGSSPQELIIPLIDVKTEKGRRDTTTAQIALVSLTSKITNLITTLDFVQTEPISDVVKETTYRLYFISSDNEKISNENIYVADKKDKDTTKRVFRMRFSFKNKKYDKNRKYYLVAFDDKNNLEVLRHEIIIDIAFADDFGFDL
;
A
#
# COMPACT_ATOMS: atom_id res chain seq x y z
N MET A 1 -5.50 4.74 -10.02
CA MET A 1 -5.15 5.13 -8.60
C MET A 1 -5.30 6.63 -8.43
N ARG A 2 -6.06 7.08 -7.41
CA ARG A 2 -6.26 8.51 -7.07
C ARG A 2 -4.97 9.13 -6.52
N TYR A 3 -4.86 10.46 -6.64
CA TYR A 3 -3.72 11.21 -6.09
C TYR A 3 -3.54 11.01 -4.57
N GLU A 4 -4.63 10.96 -3.82
CA GLU A 4 -4.59 10.79 -2.35
C GLU A 4 -4.02 9.42 -1.95
N VAL A 5 -4.31 8.37 -2.71
CA VAL A 5 -3.73 7.03 -2.48
C VAL A 5 -2.23 7.06 -2.79
N GLY A 6 -1.85 7.72 -3.88
CA GLY A 6 -0.43 7.96 -4.22
C GLY A 6 0.30 8.76 -3.14
N ARG A 7 -0.38 9.73 -2.52
CA ARG A 7 0.18 10.49 -1.39
C ARG A 7 0.48 9.60 -0.17
N THR A 8 -0.42 8.68 0.15
CA THR A 8 -0.20 7.69 1.23
C THR A 8 1.00 6.79 0.91
N LEU A 9 1.10 6.32 -0.33
CA LEU A 9 2.27 5.54 -0.77
C LEU A 9 3.57 6.34 -0.66
N PHE A 10 3.55 7.60 -1.10
CA PHE A 10 4.71 8.51 -1.01
C PHE A 10 5.16 8.69 0.44
N GLU A 11 4.24 8.95 1.37
CA GLU A 11 4.56 9.12 2.78
C GLU A 11 5.17 7.83 3.39
N LYS A 12 4.64 6.67 2.99
CA LYS A 12 5.19 5.37 3.39
C LYS A 12 6.60 5.14 2.85
N ILE A 13 6.87 5.50 1.59
CA ILE A 13 8.21 5.41 0.98
C ILE A 13 9.17 6.39 1.66
N GLN A 14 8.73 7.62 1.91
CA GLN A 14 9.57 8.67 2.50
C GLN A 14 9.95 8.37 3.96
N ALA A 15 9.15 7.60 4.67
CA ALA A 15 9.48 7.12 6.01
C ALA A 15 10.65 6.10 6.03
N ASP A 16 11.03 5.54 4.89
CA ASP A 16 12.19 4.65 4.77
C ASP A 16 13.46 5.49 4.51
N GLU A 17 14.35 5.58 5.48
CA GLU A 17 15.59 6.39 5.46
C GLU A 17 16.49 6.12 4.22
N LYS A 18 16.32 4.97 3.55
CA LYS A 18 17.09 4.57 2.37
C LYS A 18 16.41 4.89 1.05
N CYS A 19 15.28 5.54 1.11
CA CYS A 19 14.52 5.99 -0.06
C CYS A 19 14.50 7.51 -0.10
N THR A 20 14.70 8.07 -1.28
CA THR A 20 14.41 9.46 -1.58
C THR A 20 13.26 9.49 -2.56
N ALA A 21 12.20 10.21 -2.22
CA ALA A 21 11.03 10.30 -3.08
C ALA A 21 10.57 11.74 -3.27
N THR A 22 10.00 12.02 -4.44
CA THR A 22 9.24 13.24 -4.72
C THR A 22 7.88 12.86 -5.28
N ILE A 23 6.86 13.66 -5.00
CA ILE A 23 5.52 13.49 -5.56
C ILE A 23 5.08 14.75 -6.26
N SER A 24 4.49 14.61 -7.43
CA SER A 24 3.80 15.66 -8.16
C SER A 24 2.45 15.16 -8.64
N ALA A 25 1.57 16.09 -9.02
CA ALA A 25 0.31 15.76 -9.67
C ALA A 25 0.53 15.70 -11.18
N MET A 26 -0.08 14.72 -11.83
CA MET A 26 -0.16 14.59 -13.28
C MET A 26 -1.63 14.52 -13.70
N GLN A 27 -1.97 15.14 -14.82
CA GLN A 27 -3.29 15.01 -15.40
C GLN A 27 -3.34 13.77 -16.31
N SER A 28 -4.30 12.88 -16.06
CA SER A 28 -4.63 11.79 -16.97
C SER A 28 -5.39 12.27 -18.19
N VAL A 29 -5.61 11.38 -19.14
CA VAL A 29 -6.37 11.66 -20.37
C VAL A 29 -7.88 11.70 -20.11
N LEU A 30 -8.62 12.39 -20.99
CA LEU A 30 -10.07 12.39 -20.99
C LEU A 30 -10.59 11.80 -22.32
N PRO A 31 -11.52 10.84 -22.31
CA PRO A 31 -12.15 10.20 -21.14
C PRO A 31 -11.16 9.33 -20.35
N SER A 32 -11.29 9.36 -19.01
CA SER A 32 -10.35 8.71 -18.09
C SER A 32 -10.70 7.22 -17.89
N TYR A 33 -10.63 6.44 -18.98
CA TYR A 33 -10.84 5.00 -18.92
C TYR A 33 -9.55 4.22 -19.17
N THR A 34 -9.47 3.03 -18.61
CA THR A 34 -8.26 2.21 -18.50
C THR A 34 -7.48 2.05 -19.83
N ARG A 35 -8.15 1.70 -20.92
CA ARG A 35 -7.48 1.49 -22.23
C ARG A 35 -6.80 2.76 -22.74
N PHE A 36 -7.44 3.92 -22.57
CA PHE A 36 -6.89 5.18 -23.04
C PHE A 36 -5.77 5.67 -22.13
N GLY A 37 -5.96 5.62 -20.80
CA GLY A 37 -4.93 5.99 -19.86
C GLY A 37 -3.67 5.13 -19.97
N MET A 38 -3.82 3.80 -20.07
CA MET A 38 -2.69 2.90 -20.30
C MET A 38 -1.96 3.15 -21.61
N ALA A 39 -2.70 3.44 -22.70
CA ALA A 39 -2.11 3.77 -24.01
C ALA A 39 -1.34 5.11 -23.95
N ALA A 40 -1.88 6.11 -23.29
CA ALA A 40 -1.28 7.43 -23.15
C ALA A 40 0.03 7.42 -22.33
N LEU A 41 0.23 6.41 -21.48
CA LEU A 41 1.48 6.21 -20.74
C LEU A 41 2.58 5.50 -21.55
N LEU A 42 2.27 5.01 -22.75
CA LEU A 42 3.27 4.44 -23.65
C LEU A 42 3.96 5.55 -24.45
N PRO A 43 5.21 5.35 -24.89
CA PRO A 43 5.87 6.29 -25.78
C PRO A 43 5.13 6.34 -27.13
N HIS A 44 4.71 7.54 -27.58
CA HIS A 44 3.96 7.70 -28.81
C HIS A 44 4.13 9.09 -29.45
N LYS A 45 3.87 9.15 -30.74
CA LYS A 45 3.68 10.40 -31.49
C LYS A 45 2.23 10.67 -31.74
N THR A 46 1.45 9.62 -32.00
CA THR A 46 0.02 9.68 -32.26
C THR A 46 -0.74 8.67 -31.41
N ILE A 47 -1.91 9.05 -30.94
CA ILE A 47 -2.83 8.18 -30.25
C ILE A 47 -4.22 8.34 -30.85
N ALA A 48 -4.93 7.24 -31.10
CA ALA A 48 -6.25 7.27 -31.68
C ALA A 48 -7.20 6.29 -31.00
N VAL A 49 -8.46 6.68 -30.86
CA VAL A 49 -9.51 5.87 -30.23
C VAL A 49 -10.38 5.25 -31.34
N CYS A 50 -10.46 3.92 -31.39
CA CYS A 50 -11.31 3.20 -32.34
C CYS A 50 -12.80 3.33 -32.00
N GLN A 51 -13.69 2.90 -32.92
CA GLN A 51 -15.16 2.96 -32.71
C GLN A 51 -15.62 2.09 -31.53
N ASP A 52 -14.93 1.00 -31.24
CA ASP A 52 -15.18 0.06 -30.13
C ASP A 52 -14.42 0.41 -28.84
N LEU A 53 -13.94 1.66 -28.73
CA LEU A 53 -13.15 2.18 -27.58
C LEU A 53 -11.81 1.48 -27.38
N ARG A 54 -11.32 0.67 -28.34
CA ARG A 54 -9.90 0.27 -28.35
C ARG A 54 -9.04 1.46 -28.73
N VAL A 55 -7.80 1.40 -28.29
CA VAL A 55 -6.85 2.51 -28.51
C VAL A 55 -5.65 2.01 -29.28
N THR A 56 -5.20 2.81 -30.23
CA THR A 56 -3.97 2.56 -30.97
C THR A 56 -2.95 3.65 -30.70
N VAL A 57 -1.69 3.26 -30.67
CA VAL A 57 -0.53 4.13 -30.53
C VAL A 57 0.35 3.97 -31.76
N ASP A 58 0.58 5.06 -32.49
CA ASP A 58 1.30 5.05 -33.78
C ASP A 58 0.77 3.97 -34.73
N GLY A 59 -0.56 3.80 -34.74
CA GLY A 59 -1.29 2.80 -35.55
C GLY A 59 -1.20 1.35 -35.01
N LYS A 60 -0.55 1.09 -33.87
CA LYS A 60 -0.43 -0.23 -33.27
C LYS A 60 -1.45 -0.40 -32.13
N PRO A 61 -2.08 -1.59 -31.98
CA PRO A 61 -3.01 -1.86 -30.90
C PRO A 61 -2.32 -1.92 -29.53
N THR A 62 -3.08 -1.66 -28.45
CA THR A 62 -2.58 -1.60 -27.05
C THR A 62 -3.37 -2.47 -26.08
N ASP A 63 -4.20 -3.38 -26.58
CA ASP A 63 -5.17 -4.12 -25.77
C ASP A 63 -4.54 -5.09 -24.79
N ASP A 64 -3.42 -5.70 -25.14
CA ASP A 64 -2.75 -6.69 -24.30
C ASP A 64 -1.30 -6.31 -23.96
N LEU A 65 -0.72 -7.10 -23.05
CA LEU A 65 0.63 -6.87 -22.52
C LEU A 65 1.70 -6.96 -23.63
N ARG A 66 1.58 -7.90 -24.58
CA ARG A 66 2.55 -8.13 -25.66
C ARG A 66 2.55 -6.96 -26.65
N GLN A 67 1.37 -6.44 -26.96
CA GLN A 67 1.20 -5.28 -27.84
C GLN A 67 1.86 -4.05 -27.23
N ARG A 68 1.63 -3.80 -25.92
CA ARG A 68 2.25 -2.69 -25.18
C ARG A 68 3.76 -2.85 -25.09
N GLU A 69 4.26 -4.07 -24.82
CA GLU A 69 5.69 -4.37 -24.82
C GLU A 69 6.32 -4.10 -26.19
N ALA A 70 5.69 -4.49 -27.28
CA ALA A 70 6.20 -4.23 -28.62
C ALA A 70 6.29 -2.73 -28.96
N ILE A 71 5.38 -1.91 -28.44
CA ILE A 71 5.45 -0.44 -28.55
C ILE A 71 6.61 0.11 -27.72
N LEU A 72 6.72 -0.33 -26.48
CA LEU A 72 7.78 0.10 -25.57
C LEU A 72 9.17 -0.27 -26.13
N GLN A 73 9.34 -1.50 -26.64
CA GLN A 73 10.58 -1.98 -27.26
C GLN A 73 10.95 -1.25 -28.56
N ALA A 74 9.97 -0.75 -29.30
CA ALA A 74 10.22 0.08 -30.48
C ALA A 74 10.87 1.43 -30.11
N ALA A 75 10.58 1.96 -28.93
CA ALA A 75 11.19 3.18 -28.40
C ALA A 75 12.48 2.90 -27.60
N GLN A 76 12.47 1.83 -26.83
CA GLN A 76 13.58 1.40 -25.96
C GLN A 76 13.75 -0.13 -26.07
N PRO A 77 14.72 -0.62 -26.85
CA PRO A 77 14.86 -2.05 -27.16
C PRO A 77 15.03 -2.95 -25.93
N ASN A 78 15.75 -2.49 -24.91
CA ASN A 78 15.94 -3.21 -23.66
C ASN A 78 14.82 -2.87 -22.67
N SER A 79 13.59 -3.25 -22.99
CA SER A 79 12.45 -2.99 -22.12
C SER A 79 11.47 -4.16 -22.08
N ARG A 80 10.68 -4.20 -21.01
CA ARG A 80 9.66 -5.24 -20.80
C ARG A 80 8.37 -4.66 -20.21
N CYS A 81 7.28 -5.39 -20.41
CA CYS A 81 6.00 -5.19 -19.73
C CYS A 81 5.65 -6.45 -18.94
N VAL A 82 5.31 -6.33 -17.66
CA VAL A 82 4.95 -7.45 -16.79
C VAL A 82 3.72 -7.10 -15.95
N GLN A 83 2.95 -8.13 -15.56
CA GLN A 83 1.89 -7.98 -14.57
C GLN A 83 2.49 -8.12 -13.17
N PHE A 84 2.02 -7.31 -12.22
CA PHE A 84 2.41 -7.44 -10.81
C PHE A 84 2.12 -8.85 -10.27
N ASP A 85 0.97 -9.39 -10.59
CA ASP A 85 0.55 -10.71 -10.13
C ASP A 85 1.48 -11.85 -10.58
N ASP A 86 2.10 -11.71 -11.74
CA ASP A 86 3.06 -12.70 -12.24
C ASP A 86 4.37 -12.67 -11.43
N ILE A 87 4.81 -11.48 -11.01
CA ILE A 87 6.13 -11.30 -10.36
C ILE A 87 6.09 -11.31 -8.84
N LYS A 88 4.92 -11.10 -8.21
CA LYS A 88 4.81 -10.96 -6.75
C LYS A 88 5.30 -12.16 -5.95
N SER A 89 5.24 -13.37 -6.50
CA SER A 89 5.65 -14.61 -5.84
C SER A 89 6.92 -15.23 -6.41
N MET A 90 7.55 -14.63 -7.45
CA MET A 90 8.74 -15.16 -8.10
C MET A 90 9.94 -15.21 -7.16
N LYS A 91 10.83 -16.18 -7.36
CA LYS A 91 12.11 -16.26 -6.66
C LYS A 91 13.09 -15.20 -7.16
N VAL A 92 14.15 -14.95 -6.39
CA VAL A 92 15.17 -13.94 -6.72
C VAL A 92 15.81 -14.18 -8.10
N ALA A 93 16.08 -15.43 -8.47
CA ALA A 93 16.67 -15.77 -9.77
C ALA A 93 15.73 -15.38 -10.94
N GLU A 94 14.44 -15.70 -10.81
CA GLU A 94 13.42 -15.40 -11.82
C GLU A 94 13.22 -13.88 -11.98
N LEU A 95 13.20 -13.12 -10.86
CA LEU A 95 13.15 -11.66 -10.91
C LEU A 95 14.37 -11.06 -11.62
N ARG A 96 15.56 -11.62 -11.39
CA ARG A 96 16.78 -11.17 -12.08
C ARG A 96 16.71 -11.39 -13.58
N GLU A 97 16.13 -12.48 -14.06
CA GLU A 97 15.94 -12.75 -15.48
C GLU A 97 15.03 -11.72 -16.16
N ILE A 98 14.06 -11.16 -15.41
CA ILE A 98 13.13 -10.15 -15.94
C ILE A 98 13.76 -8.76 -15.93
N PHE A 99 14.43 -8.38 -14.84
CA PHE A 99 14.84 -6.99 -14.60
C PHE A 99 16.31 -6.70 -14.98
N THR A 100 17.19 -7.70 -14.95
CA THR A 100 18.61 -7.46 -15.24
C THR A 100 18.83 -7.18 -16.73
N GLY A 101 19.58 -6.12 -17.03
CA GLY A 101 19.88 -5.71 -18.41
C GLY A 101 18.75 -4.96 -19.09
N GLN A 102 17.66 -4.69 -18.40
CA GLN A 102 16.60 -3.82 -18.92
C GLN A 102 16.88 -2.36 -18.53
N ASP A 103 16.60 -1.46 -19.45
CA ASP A 103 16.64 -0.02 -19.22
C ASP A 103 15.32 0.46 -18.61
N VAL A 104 14.20 -0.16 -19.01
CA VAL A 104 12.82 0.15 -18.53
C VAL A 104 12.01 -1.12 -18.40
N VAL A 105 11.32 -1.27 -17.27
CA VAL A 105 10.30 -2.31 -17.08
C VAL A 105 8.99 -1.67 -16.61
N TYR A 106 7.93 -1.82 -17.40
CA TYR A 106 6.58 -1.42 -17.01
C TYR A 106 5.94 -2.55 -16.20
N VAL A 107 5.59 -2.25 -14.95
CA VAL A 107 4.86 -3.18 -14.07
C VAL A 107 3.43 -2.70 -13.94
N TYR A 108 2.47 -3.49 -14.42
CA TYR A 108 1.05 -3.19 -14.31
C TYR A 108 0.46 -3.80 -13.05
N HIS A 109 -0.12 -2.96 -12.20
CA HIS A 109 -0.78 -3.34 -10.95
C HIS A 109 -2.26 -3.03 -11.05
N ASN A 110 -3.15 -4.01 -10.85
CA ASN A 110 -4.57 -3.88 -11.15
C ASN A 110 -5.49 -4.14 -9.94
N GLN A 111 -4.99 -4.14 -8.71
CA GLN A 111 -5.78 -4.52 -7.54
C GLN A 111 -6.97 -3.60 -7.26
N ILE A 112 -6.80 -2.28 -7.45
CA ILE A 112 -7.84 -1.29 -7.16
C ILE A 112 -9.01 -1.46 -8.13
N ASP A 113 -8.75 -1.45 -9.44
CA ASP A 113 -9.79 -1.56 -10.46
C ASP A 113 -10.43 -2.96 -10.47
N ALA A 114 -9.64 -4.01 -10.24
CA ALA A 114 -10.15 -5.38 -10.20
C ALA A 114 -11.22 -5.61 -9.12
N ARG A 115 -11.18 -4.85 -8.01
CA ARG A 115 -12.21 -4.86 -6.97
C ARG A 115 -13.28 -3.80 -7.21
N GLY A 116 -12.88 -2.60 -7.62
CA GLY A 116 -13.79 -1.47 -7.84
C GLY A 116 -14.81 -1.71 -8.94
N ASP A 117 -14.41 -2.27 -10.06
CA ASP A 117 -15.27 -2.47 -11.25
C ASP A 117 -16.34 -3.57 -11.09
N LYS A 118 -16.34 -4.30 -9.98
CA LYS A 118 -17.30 -5.38 -9.74
C LYS A 118 -18.29 -4.98 -8.65
N ALA A 119 -19.58 -5.01 -8.95
CA ALA A 119 -20.65 -4.65 -8.00
C ALA A 119 -20.63 -5.40 -6.67
N ASN A 120 -20.08 -6.62 -6.62
CA ASN A 120 -19.99 -7.42 -5.41
C ASN A 120 -18.76 -7.11 -4.53
N THR A 121 -17.78 -6.39 -5.08
CA THR A 121 -16.53 -6.05 -4.37
C THR A 121 -16.20 -4.55 -4.39
N GLU A 122 -17.02 -3.71 -5.03
CA GLU A 122 -16.78 -2.25 -5.11
C GLU A 122 -16.70 -1.57 -3.72
N ASN A 123 -17.36 -2.12 -2.72
CA ASN A 123 -17.30 -1.67 -1.33
C ASN A 123 -15.94 -1.95 -0.65
N GLU A 124 -15.11 -2.83 -1.22
CA GLU A 124 -13.77 -3.17 -0.73
C GLU A 124 -12.67 -2.28 -1.34
N VAL A 125 -13.02 -1.30 -2.17
CA VAL A 125 -12.04 -0.49 -2.91
C VAL A 125 -11.04 0.23 -2.00
N PHE A 126 -11.45 0.66 -0.81
CA PHE A 126 -10.53 1.32 0.13
C PHE A 126 -9.52 0.33 0.73
N ALA A 127 -9.97 -0.89 1.08
CA ALA A 127 -9.06 -1.96 1.48
C ALA A 127 -8.11 -2.33 0.33
N ALA A 128 -8.61 -2.37 -0.91
CA ALA A 128 -7.77 -2.58 -2.09
C ALA A 128 -6.72 -1.47 -2.28
N CYS A 129 -7.04 -0.22 -1.95
CA CYS A 129 -6.07 0.89 -1.98
C CYS A 129 -4.97 0.71 -0.93
N GLU A 130 -5.31 0.31 0.29
CA GLU A 130 -4.35 0.04 1.37
C GLU A 130 -3.43 -1.12 1.01
N GLU A 131 -4.00 -2.23 0.53
CA GLU A 131 -3.24 -3.38 0.03
C GLU A 131 -2.31 -3.01 -1.13
N ALA A 132 -2.79 -2.22 -2.10
CA ALA A 132 -1.97 -1.76 -3.22
C ALA A 132 -0.76 -0.92 -2.77
N VAL A 133 -0.95 -0.04 -1.77
CA VAL A 133 0.15 0.73 -1.17
C VAL A 133 1.20 -0.21 -0.56
N ASP A 134 0.77 -1.24 0.16
CA ASP A 134 1.66 -2.21 0.80
C ASP A 134 2.38 -3.10 -0.22
N GLU A 135 1.67 -3.56 -1.24
CA GLU A 135 2.22 -4.38 -2.32
C GLU A 135 3.27 -3.62 -3.13
N ILE A 136 2.99 -2.38 -3.53
CA ILE A 136 3.92 -1.55 -4.30
C ILE A 136 5.17 -1.23 -3.47
N PHE A 137 5.01 -0.84 -2.21
CA PHE A 137 6.14 -0.58 -1.33
C PHE A 137 7.02 -1.82 -1.11
N THR A 138 6.40 -2.98 -0.92
CA THR A 138 7.10 -4.26 -0.79
C THR A 138 7.83 -4.63 -2.07
N LEU A 139 7.22 -4.39 -3.24
CA LEU A 139 7.85 -4.64 -4.54
C LEU A 139 9.10 -3.77 -4.73
N ILE A 140 9.05 -2.48 -4.41
CA ILE A 140 10.21 -1.57 -4.46
C ILE A 140 11.36 -2.14 -3.64
N LYS A 141 11.12 -2.50 -2.38
CA LYS A 141 12.13 -3.10 -1.49
C LYS A 141 12.73 -4.36 -2.11
N ARG A 142 11.86 -5.23 -2.57
CA ARG A 142 12.25 -6.52 -3.13
C ARG A 142 13.08 -6.39 -4.40
N LEU A 143 12.69 -5.53 -5.34
CA LEU A 143 13.43 -5.29 -6.57
C LEU A 143 14.78 -4.60 -6.32
N THR A 144 14.84 -3.67 -5.37
CA THR A 144 16.09 -3.03 -4.96
C THR A 144 17.10 -4.05 -4.47
N VAL A 145 16.68 -5.00 -3.61
CA VAL A 145 17.56 -6.02 -3.04
C VAL A 145 17.89 -7.13 -4.04
N SER A 146 16.85 -7.61 -4.76
CA SER A 146 16.96 -8.85 -5.56
C SER A 146 17.43 -8.59 -6.98
N ALA A 147 17.05 -7.46 -7.59
CA ALA A 147 17.32 -7.14 -8.99
C ALA A 147 18.20 -5.89 -9.18
N ASN A 148 18.67 -5.29 -8.07
CA ASN A 148 19.48 -4.06 -8.08
C ASN A 148 18.82 -2.91 -8.86
N THR A 149 17.48 -2.85 -8.85
CA THR A 149 16.70 -1.75 -9.40
C THR A 149 16.69 -0.62 -8.38
N ILE A 150 17.05 0.57 -8.77
CA ILE A 150 17.26 1.70 -7.86
C ILE A 150 16.42 2.95 -8.18
N HIS A 151 15.75 2.96 -9.31
CA HIS A 151 14.92 4.08 -9.74
C HIS A 151 13.53 3.59 -10.14
N TYR A 152 12.49 4.21 -9.58
CA TYR A 152 11.10 3.84 -9.82
C TYR A 152 10.28 5.07 -10.09
N ILE A 153 9.43 4.99 -11.12
CA ILE A 153 8.40 5.96 -11.41
C ILE A 153 7.05 5.27 -11.16
N ILE A 154 6.23 5.85 -10.29
CA ILE A 154 4.93 5.28 -9.96
C ILE A 154 3.85 6.28 -10.36
N THR A 155 2.91 5.83 -11.16
CA THR A 155 1.78 6.62 -11.62
C THR A 155 0.54 5.75 -11.80
N ALA A 156 -0.52 6.30 -12.36
CA ALA A 156 -1.73 5.58 -12.71
C ALA A 156 -2.22 6.01 -14.09
N ASP A 157 -3.04 5.20 -14.70
CA ASP A 157 -3.75 5.50 -15.94
C ASP A 157 -4.93 6.45 -15.70
N HIS A 158 -5.63 6.32 -14.57
CA HIS A 158 -6.69 7.21 -14.10
C HIS A 158 -6.90 7.08 -12.60
N GLY A 159 -7.70 7.98 -12.02
CA GLY A 159 -8.27 7.82 -10.69
C GLY A 159 -9.72 7.31 -10.78
N PHE A 160 -10.52 7.55 -9.75
CA PHE A 160 -11.90 7.09 -9.69
C PHE A 160 -12.74 7.92 -8.73
N ILE A 161 -14.06 7.87 -8.89
CA ILE A 161 -15.04 8.33 -7.90
C ILE A 161 -15.57 7.11 -7.15
N TYR A 162 -15.78 7.25 -5.85
CA TYR A 162 -16.52 6.30 -5.05
C TYR A 162 -17.57 7.00 -4.20
N LYS A 163 -18.85 6.61 -4.37
CA LYS A 163 -19.97 7.06 -3.53
C LYS A 163 -20.36 5.93 -2.58
N ARG A 164 -20.40 6.21 -1.27
CA ARG A 164 -20.82 5.21 -0.26
C ARG A 164 -22.32 4.96 -0.25
N ASP A 165 -23.08 6.03 -0.52
CA ASP A 165 -24.53 5.96 -0.51
C ASP A 165 -25.06 5.41 -1.82
N ASN A 166 -26.23 4.76 -1.76
CA ASN A 166 -26.92 4.32 -2.95
C ASN A 166 -27.25 5.51 -3.84
N LEU A 167 -26.97 5.35 -5.14
CA LEU A 167 -27.27 6.37 -6.15
C LEU A 167 -28.77 6.53 -6.30
N HIS A 168 -29.26 7.77 -6.17
CA HIS A 168 -30.63 8.14 -6.45
C HIS A 168 -30.83 8.37 -7.96
N GLU A 169 -32.07 8.36 -8.40
CA GLU A 169 -32.37 8.65 -9.82
C GLU A 169 -31.99 10.10 -10.23
N SER A 170 -31.95 11.02 -9.26
CA SER A 170 -31.43 12.38 -9.45
C SER A 170 -29.94 12.45 -9.77
N ASP A 171 -29.18 11.42 -9.42
CA ASP A 171 -27.73 11.33 -9.67
C ASP A 171 -27.43 10.75 -11.07
N LYS A 172 -28.47 10.45 -11.85
CA LYS A 172 -28.38 9.76 -13.13
C LYS A 172 -28.90 10.62 -14.28
N ILE A 173 -28.03 10.94 -15.22
CA ILE A 173 -28.35 11.68 -16.43
C ILE A 173 -28.76 10.71 -17.53
N GLY A 174 -29.99 10.84 -18.01
CA GLY A 174 -30.55 10.02 -19.10
C GLY A 174 -30.38 10.64 -20.49
N GLY A 175 -30.75 9.88 -21.54
CA GLY A 175 -30.82 10.38 -22.92
C GLY A 175 -29.46 10.49 -23.63
N ILE A 176 -28.41 9.87 -23.09
CA ILE A 176 -27.08 9.85 -23.69
C ILE A 176 -26.89 8.51 -24.43
N PRO A 177 -26.79 8.48 -25.76
CA PRO A 177 -26.62 7.24 -26.49
C PRO A 177 -25.21 6.65 -26.28
N ASN A 178 -25.16 5.32 -26.25
CA ASN A 178 -23.89 4.56 -26.10
C ASN A 178 -22.99 5.02 -24.97
N ALA A 179 -23.57 5.53 -23.88
CA ALA A 179 -22.83 6.00 -22.75
C ALA A 179 -22.27 4.85 -21.87
N GLY A 180 -21.03 4.99 -21.42
CA GLY A 180 -20.55 4.39 -20.19
C GLY A 180 -21.07 5.19 -18.97
N HIS A 181 -20.72 4.78 -17.75
CA HIS A 181 -21.22 5.48 -16.56
C HIS A 181 -20.70 6.92 -16.43
N ARG A 182 -19.52 7.22 -16.93
CA ARG A 182 -18.88 8.53 -16.74
C ARG A 182 -18.50 9.25 -18.02
N PHE A 183 -18.66 8.63 -19.18
CA PHE A 183 -18.42 9.28 -20.46
C PHE A 183 -19.25 8.67 -21.59
N ALA A 184 -19.43 9.44 -22.64
CA ALA A 184 -19.91 8.98 -23.93
C ALA A 184 -19.02 9.56 -25.03
N LEU A 185 -18.80 8.79 -26.11
CA LEU A 185 -18.02 9.20 -27.25
C LEU A 185 -18.84 9.04 -28.53
N THR A 186 -19.24 10.14 -29.14
CA THR A 186 -20.13 10.13 -30.30
C THR A 186 -19.91 11.36 -31.20
N ALA A 187 -20.26 11.25 -32.50
CA ALA A 187 -20.32 12.39 -33.42
C ALA A 187 -21.67 13.13 -33.33
N GLU A 188 -22.65 12.60 -32.61
CA GLU A 188 -23.95 13.24 -32.43
C GLU A 188 -23.82 14.44 -31.47
N ASN A 189 -24.54 15.53 -31.81
CA ASN A 189 -24.61 16.69 -30.93
C ASN A 189 -25.64 16.46 -29.82
N ILE A 190 -25.17 16.18 -28.64
CA ILE A 190 -26.02 15.93 -27.46
C ILE A 190 -26.20 17.21 -26.65
N LYS A 191 -27.46 17.52 -26.32
CA LYS A 191 -27.84 18.62 -25.42
C LYS A 191 -28.58 18.01 -24.23
N ALA A 192 -27.97 18.08 -23.07
CA ALA A 192 -28.58 17.67 -21.80
C ALA A 192 -28.05 18.57 -20.67
N ASP A 193 -28.84 18.75 -19.63
CA ASP A 193 -28.41 19.47 -18.45
C ASP A 193 -27.42 18.63 -17.67
N GLY A 194 -26.44 19.28 -17.01
CA GLY A 194 -25.46 18.63 -16.15
C GLY A 194 -24.31 17.91 -16.89
N ILE A 195 -24.15 18.12 -18.22
CA ILE A 195 -23.01 17.56 -18.96
C ILE A 195 -22.08 18.65 -19.50
N MET A 196 -20.84 18.25 -19.71
CA MET A 196 -19.88 19.00 -20.52
C MET A 196 -19.41 18.15 -21.70
N SER A 197 -18.77 18.83 -22.66
CA SER A 197 -18.20 18.14 -23.82
C SER A 197 -16.89 18.76 -24.27
N LEU A 198 -16.03 17.94 -24.86
CA LEU A 198 -14.80 18.35 -25.53
C LEU A 198 -14.65 17.58 -26.87
N PRO A 199 -14.19 18.21 -27.95
CA PRO A 199 -13.81 17.48 -29.15
C PRO A 199 -12.71 16.47 -28.84
N LEU A 200 -12.86 15.21 -29.31
CA LEU A 200 -11.82 14.20 -29.15
C LEU A 200 -10.50 14.64 -29.80
N ALA A 201 -10.56 15.26 -30.94
CA ALA A 201 -9.41 15.82 -31.65
C ALA A 201 -8.56 16.79 -30.82
N SER A 202 -9.16 17.53 -29.88
CA SER A 202 -8.40 18.39 -28.95
C SER A 202 -7.58 17.63 -27.90
N ILE A 203 -7.87 16.35 -27.76
CA ILE A 203 -7.21 15.44 -26.79
C ILE A 203 -6.18 14.56 -27.51
N THR A 204 -6.57 13.96 -28.62
CA THR A 204 -5.72 13.03 -29.40
C THR A 204 -4.78 13.75 -30.37
N GLY A 205 -5.10 15.00 -30.74
CA GLY A 205 -4.34 15.77 -31.72
C GLY A 205 -4.55 15.32 -33.17
N ASP A 206 -5.61 14.52 -33.47
CA ASP A 206 -6.00 14.03 -34.78
C ASP A 206 -7.22 14.81 -35.33
N GLU A 207 -7.82 14.33 -36.43
CA GLU A 207 -9.00 14.92 -37.07
C GLU A 207 -10.29 14.18 -36.69
N ASP A 208 -10.35 13.47 -35.57
CA ASP A 208 -11.55 12.73 -35.14
C ASP A 208 -12.71 13.69 -34.85
N ALA A 209 -13.82 13.55 -35.58
CA ALA A 209 -14.97 14.41 -35.44
C ALA A 209 -15.85 14.10 -34.21
N ARG A 210 -15.53 13.05 -33.43
CA ARG A 210 -16.30 12.69 -32.25
C ARG A 210 -16.04 13.66 -31.10
N VAL A 211 -17.02 13.71 -30.22
CA VAL A 211 -17.04 14.55 -29.03
C VAL A 211 -17.14 13.64 -27.81
N VAL A 212 -16.35 13.92 -26.83
CA VAL A 212 -16.42 13.30 -25.50
C VAL A 212 -17.43 14.08 -24.68
N TYR A 213 -18.47 13.44 -24.21
CA TYR A 213 -19.45 13.98 -23.26
C TYR A 213 -19.22 13.36 -21.89
N PHE A 214 -19.30 14.15 -20.83
CA PHE A 214 -19.09 13.69 -19.45
C PHE A 214 -19.92 14.52 -18.47
N PRO A 215 -20.33 13.96 -17.31
CA PRO A 215 -21.06 14.68 -16.28
C PRO A 215 -20.21 15.79 -15.64
N LEU A 216 -20.84 16.92 -15.32
CA LEU A 216 -20.20 18.07 -14.67
C LEU A 216 -19.65 17.75 -13.26
N GLY A 217 -20.30 16.87 -12.52
CA GLY A 217 -19.96 16.55 -11.16
C GLY A 217 -19.70 15.06 -10.94
N SER A 218 -20.21 14.54 -9.84
CA SER A 218 -20.12 13.12 -9.51
C SER A 218 -21.27 12.27 -10.04
N ASP A 219 -22.19 12.84 -10.84
CA ASP A 219 -23.32 12.15 -11.45
C ASP A 219 -22.83 11.12 -12.47
N ILE A 220 -23.70 10.18 -12.79
CA ILE A 220 -23.41 9.15 -13.79
C ILE A 220 -24.42 9.21 -14.95
N PHE A 221 -24.04 8.70 -16.10
CA PHE A 221 -25.00 8.45 -17.17
C PHE A 221 -25.81 7.17 -16.89
N LYS A 222 -27.07 7.14 -17.32
CA LYS A 222 -27.88 5.92 -17.31
C LYS A 222 -27.35 4.98 -18.38
N ALA A 223 -26.40 4.14 -17.99
CA ALA A 223 -25.79 3.13 -18.84
C ALA A 223 -26.14 1.73 -18.35
N ALA A 224 -26.06 0.73 -19.25
CA ALA A 224 -26.15 -0.67 -18.86
C ALA A 224 -24.88 -1.09 -18.11
N GLY A 225 -25.04 -1.88 -17.05
CA GLY A 225 -23.94 -2.40 -16.25
C GLY A 225 -24.26 -2.42 -14.75
N SER A 226 -23.42 -3.08 -14.01
CA SER A 226 -23.43 -3.15 -12.54
C SER A 226 -22.16 -2.51 -11.99
N GLY A 227 -22.17 -2.07 -10.71
CA GLY A 227 -21.03 -1.35 -10.12
C GLY A 227 -21.18 0.15 -10.36
N LEU A 228 -22.00 0.79 -9.55
CA LEU A 228 -22.34 2.21 -9.73
C LEU A 228 -21.65 3.12 -8.73
N ASN A 229 -21.16 2.54 -7.64
CA ASN A 229 -20.51 3.28 -6.56
C ASN A 229 -19.06 3.59 -6.88
N TYR A 230 -18.36 2.67 -7.55
CA TYR A 230 -17.04 2.88 -8.12
C TYR A 230 -17.17 3.18 -9.62
N VAL A 231 -16.73 4.34 -10.03
CA VAL A 231 -16.79 4.75 -11.44
C VAL A 231 -15.59 5.61 -11.83
N HIS A 232 -15.23 5.53 -13.12
CA HIS A 232 -14.20 6.36 -13.75
C HIS A 232 -14.57 6.62 -15.23
N GLY A 233 -13.87 7.53 -15.87
CA GLY A 233 -14.10 7.92 -17.28
C GLY A 233 -14.42 9.39 -17.47
N GLY A 234 -14.80 10.09 -16.40
CA GLY A 234 -15.17 11.50 -16.44
C GLY A 234 -14.02 12.45 -16.14
N SER A 235 -14.40 13.70 -15.87
CA SER A 235 -13.47 14.83 -15.72
C SER A 235 -13.29 15.31 -14.30
N SER A 236 -13.80 14.61 -13.30
CA SER A 236 -13.62 15.05 -11.92
C SER A 236 -12.14 15.04 -11.52
N PRO A 237 -11.71 15.90 -10.58
CA PRO A 237 -10.34 15.87 -10.07
C PRO A 237 -9.92 14.48 -9.57
N GLN A 238 -10.85 13.73 -8.98
CA GLN A 238 -10.60 12.38 -8.45
C GLN A 238 -10.32 11.35 -9.56
N GLU A 239 -10.82 11.60 -10.79
CA GLU A 239 -10.59 10.75 -11.97
C GLU A 239 -9.35 11.17 -12.75
N LEU A 240 -9.11 12.49 -12.89
CA LEU A 240 -8.08 13.04 -13.77
C LEU A 240 -6.76 13.33 -13.07
N ILE A 241 -6.77 13.70 -11.79
CA ILE A 241 -5.53 14.02 -11.08
C ILE A 241 -4.95 12.77 -10.45
N ILE A 242 -3.85 12.33 -11.02
CA ILE A 242 -3.14 11.12 -10.63
C ILE A 242 -1.75 11.45 -10.05
N PRO A 243 -1.17 10.58 -9.23
CA PRO A 243 0.16 10.80 -8.70
C PRO A 243 1.24 10.52 -9.75
N LEU A 244 2.32 11.27 -9.69
CA LEU A 244 3.59 10.95 -10.30
C LEU A 244 4.64 10.96 -9.21
N ILE A 245 5.11 9.77 -8.79
CA ILE A 245 6.06 9.59 -7.72
C ILE A 245 7.39 9.12 -8.32
N ASP A 246 8.43 9.89 -8.11
CA ASP A 246 9.82 9.51 -8.46
C ASP A 246 10.50 9.01 -7.19
N VAL A 247 11.02 7.78 -7.23
CA VAL A 247 11.68 7.13 -6.09
C VAL A 247 13.07 6.70 -6.49
N LYS A 248 14.04 7.06 -5.66
CA LYS A 248 15.42 6.57 -5.74
C LYS A 248 15.76 5.83 -4.46
N THR A 249 16.35 4.65 -4.61
CA THR A 249 16.81 3.84 -3.49
C THR A 249 18.34 3.73 -3.51
N GLU A 250 18.95 3.50 -2.36
CA GLU A 250 20.40 3.30 -2.29
C GLU A 250 20.80 1.99 -2.97
N LYS A 251 21.86 2.04 -3.76
CA LYS A 251 22.44 0.89 -4.44
C LYS A 251 22.98 -0.11 -3.41
N GLY A 252 22.75 -1.40 -3.65
CA GLY A 252 23.24 -2.46 -2.75
C GLY A 252 22.43 -2.57 -1.45
N ARG A 253 21.22 -2.02 -1.39
CA ARG A 253 20.31 -2.18 -0.26
C ARG A 253 20.17 -3.65 0.10
N ARG A 254 20.33 -3.95 1.38
CA ARG A 254 19.91 -5.21 2.01
C ARG A 254 18.74 -4.91 2.93
N ASP A 255 17.68 -5.69 2.86
CA ASP A 255 16.63 -5.59 3.88
C ASP A 255 17.26 -5.95 5.21
N THR A 256 17.24 -5.00 6.13
CA THR A 256 17.74 -5.21 7.48
C THR A 256 16.54 -5.25 8.42
N THR A 257 16.53 -6.25 9.30
CA THR A 257 15.62 -6.35 10.43
C THR A 257 16.38 -6.05 11.72
N THR A 258 15.68 -5.75 12.78
CA THR A 258 16.24 -5.68 14.14
C THR A 258 16.09 -7.03 14.83
N ALA A 259 17.07 -7.42 15.63
CA ALA A 259 17.00 -8.65 16.39
C ALA A 259 15.81 -8.60 17.36
N GLN A 260 14.91 -9.56 17.25
CA GLN A 260 13.71 -9.65 18.07
C GLN A 260 13.99 -10.36 19.41
N ILE A 261 13.11 -10.17 20.38
CA ILE A 261 13.15 -10.85 21.67
C ILE A 261 11.86 -11.62 21.93
N ALA A 262 11.97 -12.71 22.65
CA ALA A 262 10.82 -13.51 23.08
C ALA A 262 10.95 -13.89 24.56
N LEU A 263 9.81 -14.01 25.25
CA LEU A 263 9.76 -14.53 26.62
C LEU A 263 9.91 -16.05 26.56
N VAL A 264 10.83 -16.59 27.36
CA VAL A 264 11.08 -18.04 27.51
C VAL A 264 10.38 -18.60 28.73
N SER A 265 10.30 -17.82 29.82
CA SER A 265 9.64 -18.24 31.05
C SER A 265 8.16 -18.52 30.84
N LEU A 266 7.70 -19.72 31.24
CA LEU A 266 6.29 -20.14 31.16
C LEU A 266 5.46 -19.62 32.36
N THR A 267 5.83 -18.46 32.91
CA THR A 267 5.18 -17.90 34.09
C THR A 267 3.88 -17.22 33.70
N SER A 268 2.76 -17.72 34.19
CA SER A 268 1.44 -17.10 34.03
C SER A 268 0.99 -16.31 35.25
N LYS A 269 1.69 -16.48 36.39
CA LYS A 269 1.31 -15.87 37.68
C LYS A 269 2.56 -15.40 38.46
N ILE A 270 2.48 -14.21 39.02
CA ILE A 270 3.51 -13.63 39.90
C ILE A 270 2.94 -13.50 41.30
N THR A 271 3.68 -14.03 42.30
CA THR A 271 3.28 -14.05 43.73
C THR A 271 4.21 -13.27 44.61
N ASN A 272 5.32 -12.74 44.12
CA ASN A 272 6.31 -12.00 44.89
C ASN A 272 6.56 -10.60 44.31
N LEU A 273 6.89 -9.63 45.16
CA LEU A 273 7.28 -8.28 44.76
C LEU A 273 8.53 -8.23 43.85
N ILE A 274 9.30 -9.30 43.86
CA ILE A 274 10.47 -9.44 42.99
C ILE A 274 10.31 -10.73 42.20
N THR A 275 10.38 -10.64 40.88
CA THR A 275 10.37 -11.79 39.98
C THR A 275 11.53 -11.73 39.01
N THR A 276 11.91 -12.89 38.49
CA THR A 276 12.97 -12.99 37.49
C THR A 276 12.42 -13.80 36.33
N LEU A 277 12.59 -13.26 35.10
CA LEU A 277 12.10 -13.88 33.86
C LEU A 277 13.26 -14.07 32.88
N ASP A 278 13.22 -15.17 32.17
CA ASP A 278 14.17 -15.49 31.10
C ASP A 278 13.56 -15.13 29.72
N PHE A 279 14.39 -14.52 28.93
CA PHE A 279 14.10 -14.10 27.55
C PHE A 279 15.16 -14.65 26.62
N VAL A 280 14.87 -14.62 25.34
CA VAL A 280 15.82 -14.97 24.29
C VAL A 280 15.81 -13.92 23.18
N GLN A 281 16.98 -13.55 22.72
CA GLN A 281 17.14 -12.88 21.42
C GLN A 281 16.99 -13.94 20.33
N THR A 282 15.95 -13.83 19.52
CA THR A 282 15.52 -14.90 18.60
C THR A 282 16.52 -15.15 17.49
N GLU A 283 17.19 -14.08 17.01
CA GLU A 283 18.13 -14.14 15.89
C GLU A 283 19.49 -13.55 16.28
N PRO A 284 20.60 -14.11 15.79
CA PRO A 284 21.91 -13.51 15.99
C PRO A 284 22.07 -12.25 15.12
N ILE A 285 22.82 -11.28 15.63
CA ILE A 285 23.24 -10.10 14.85
C ILE A 285 24.07 -10.53 13.65
N SER A 286 23.78 -9.93 12.50
CA SER A 286 24.43 -10.21 11.22
C SER A 286 24.42 -8.95 10.32
N ASP A 287 24.89 -9.10 9.10
CA ASP A 287 24.78 -8.01 8.10
C ASP A 287 23.35 -7.58 7.81
N VAL A 288 22.35 -8.46 8.01
CA VAL A 288 20.93 -8.21 7.75
C VAL A 288 20.10 -8.05 9.03
N VAL A 289 20.53 -8.63 10.16
CA VAL A 289 19.88 -8.47 11.47
C VAL A 289 20.69 -7.47 12.29
N LYS A 290 20.12 -6.30 12.55
CA LYS A 290 20.78 -5.21 13.27
C LYS A 290 20.45 -5.25 14.75
N GLU A 291 21.38 -4.74 15.56
CA GLU A 291 21.15 -4.53 16.97
C GLU A 291 20.05 -3.50 17.21
N THR A 292 19.32 -3.67 18.29
CA THR A 292 18.39 -2.68 18.83
C THR A 292 18.32 -2.75 20.35
N THR A 293 17.73 -1.74 20.95
CA THR A 293 17.55 -1.65 22.40
C THR A 293 16.09 -1.76 22.76
N TYR A 294 15.79 -2.57 23.77
CA TYR A 294 14.44 -2.77 24.28
C TYR A 294 14.30 -2.29 25.71
N ARG A 295 13.17 -1.65 26.02
CA ARG A 295 12.73 -1.32 27.37
C ARG A 295 11.64 -2.28 27.80
N LEU A 296 11.84 -3.01 28.89
CA LEU A 296 10.93 -4.04 29.38
C LEU A 296 10.44 -3.66 30.79
N TYR A 297 9.13 -3.70 30.98
CA TYR A 297 8.51 -3.40 32.28
C TYR A 297 7.09 -3.98 32.34
N PHE A 298 6.50 -3.96 33.52
CA PHE A 298 5.12 -4.37 33.72
C PHE A 298 4.20 -3.16 33.79
N ILE A 299 3.01 -3.31 33.21
CA ILE A 299 1.91 -2.33 33.24
C ILE A 299 0.62 -2.97 33.72
N SER A 300 -0.27 -2.12 34.28
CA SER A 300 -1.65 -2.47 34.53
C SER A 300 -2.51 -2.33 33.27
N SER A 301 -3.76 -2.77 33.31
CA SER A 301 -4.76 -2.55 32.24
C SER A 301 -4.95 -1.09 31.88
N ASP A 302 -4.65 -0.16 32.79
CA ASP A 302 -4.75 1.29 32.57
C ASP A 302 -3.42 1.90 32.11
N ASN A 303 -2.49 1.08 31.64
CA ASN A 303 -1.15 1.46 31.19
C ASN A 303 -0.25 2.11 32.28
N GLU A 304 -0.60 1.99 33.57
CA GLU A 304 0.29 2.43 34.64
C GLU A 304 1.50 1.50 34.73
N LYS A 305 2.72 2.05 34.70
CA LYS A 305 3.94 1.29 34.95
C LYS A 305 4.00 0.86 36.43
N ILE A 306 4.01 -0.46 36.68
CA ILE A 306 3.94 -1.08 38.00
C ILE A 306 5.22 -1.79 38.45
N SER A 307 6.25 -1.81 37.59
CA SER A 307 7.58 -2.34 37.92
C SER A 307 8.69 -1.33 37.60
N ASN A 308 9.94 -1.68 37.99
CA ASN A 308 11.11 -1.06 37.39
C ASN A 308 11.15 -1.32 35.89
N GLU A 309 11.85 -0.47 35.16
CA GLU A 309 12.18 -0.65 33.76
C GLU A 309 13.56 -1.30 33.64
N ASN A 310 13.66 -2.30 32.78
CA ASN A 310 14.90 -2.93 32.39
C ASN A 310 15.22 -2.59 30.94
N ILE A 311 16.48 -2.37 30.64
CA ILE A 311 17.00 -2.12 29.30
C ILE A 311 17.77 -3.35 28.84
N TYR A 312 17.49 -3.80 27.63
CA TYR A 312 18.22 -4.88 26.96
C TYR A 312 18.71 -4.42 25.59
N VAL A 313 20.01 -4.58 25.36
CA VAL A 313 20.61 -4.39 24.04
C VAL A 313 20.68 -5.75 23.35
N ALA A 314 19.92 -5.90 22.27
CA ALA A 314 19.88 -7.11 21.45
C ALA A 314 21.05 -7.15 20.48
N ASP A 315 22.27 -7.41 20.98
CA ASP A 315 23.55 -7.34 20.29
C ASP A 315 24.24 -8.70 20.10
N LYS A 316 23.61 -9.81 20.52
CA LYS A 316 24.23 -11.14 20.52
C LYS A 316 24.42 -11.66 19.10
N LYS A 317 25.66 -12.09 18.79
CA LYS A 317 26.09 -12.62 17.49
C LYS A 317 26.18 -14.14 17.42
N ASP A 318 26.09 -14.82 18.56
CA ASP A 318 26.24 -16.28 18.63
C ASP A 318 25.09 -16.98 17.90
N LYS A 319 25.41 -17.96 17.05
CA LYS A 319 24.39 -18.75 16.32
C LYS A 319 23.62 -19.70 17.25
N ASP A 320 24.24 -20.12 18.36
CA ASP A 320 23.59 -20.96 19.37
C ASP A 320 22.57 -20.14 20.17
N THR A 321 21.30 -20.54 20.07
CA THR A 321 20.18 -19.88 20.74
C THR A 321 20.34 -19.85 22.26
N THR A 322 20.97 -20.88 22.85
CA THR A 322 21.16 -20.95 24.30
C THR A 322 22.06 -19.84 24.83
N LYS A 323 23.00 -19.38 24.00
CA LYS A 323 23.91 -18.26 24.35
C LYS A 323 23.29 -16.88 24.16
N ARG A 324 22.10 -16.84 23.55
CA ARG A 324 21.31 -15.61 23.38
C ARG A 324 20.19 -15.48 24.41
N VAL A 325 20.08 -16.44 25.33
CA VAL A 325 19.18 -16.32 26.51
C VAL A 325 19.73 -15.28 27.45
N PHE A 326 18.85 -14.47 28.02
CA PHE A 326 19.18 -13.48 29.05
C PHE A 326 18.10 -13.42 30.11
N ARG A 327 18.47 -12.97 31.28
CA ARG A 327 17.64 -12.97 32.49
C ARG A 327 17.44 -11.55 32.98
N MET A 328 16.20 -11.20 33.34
CA MET A 328 15.85 -9.89 33.89
C MET A 328 15.07 -10.01 35.17
N ARG A 329 15.42 -9.15 36.13
CA ARG A 329 14.79 -9.04 37.44
C ARG A 329 13.85 -7.84 37.45
N PHE A 330 12.58 -8.07 37.80
CA PHE A 330 11.58 -7.06 37.96
C PHE A 330 11.19 -6.91 39.43
N SER A 331 11.12 -5.64 39.87
CA SER A 331 10.67 -5.27 41.20
C SER A 331 9.38 -4.48 41.07
N PHE A 332 8.31 -5.00 41.62
CA PHE A 332 6.99 -4.38 41.56
C PHE A 332 6.85 -3.26 42.61
N LYS A 333 6.03 -2.27 42.29
CA LYS A 333 5.64 -1.25 43.26
C LYS A 333 4.91 -1.90 44.42
N ASN A 334 5.21 -1.46 45.64
CA ASN A 334 4.58 -1.95 46.86
C ASN A 334 3.17 -1.37 46.99
N LYS A 335 2.20 -2.06 46.36
CA LYS A 335 0.76 -1.70 46.39
C LYS A 335 -0.08 -2.97 46.31
N LYS A 336 -1.35 -2.88 46.71
CA LYS A 336 -2.31 -3.99 46.55
C LYS A 336 -2.60 -4.25 45.08
N TYR A 337 -2.52 -5.50 44.65
CA TYR A 337 -2.82 -5.96 43.29
C TYR A 337 -4.11 -6.77 43.32
N ASP A 338 -4.99 -6.47 42.37
CA ASP A 338 -6.25 -7.21 42.19
C ASP A 338 -5.99 -8.39 41.22
N LYS A 339 -6.08 -9.62 41.70
CA LYS A 339 -5.88 -10.84 40.89
C LYS A 339 -6.88 -11.01 39.73
N ASN A 340 -8.00 -10.28 39.77
CA ASN A 340 -9.00 -10.29 38.71
C ASN A 340 -8.72 -9.24 37.63
N ARG A 341 -7.75 -8.35 37.83
CA ARG A 341 -7.30 -7.39 36.81
C ARG A 341 -6.25 -8.00 35.91
N LYS A 342 -6.23 -7.52 34.67
CA LYS A 342 -5.18 -7.89 33.72
C LYS A 342 -3.95 -7.00 33.90
N TYR A 343 -2.80 -7.65 33.90
CA TYR A 343 -1.50 -7.00 33.92
C TYR A 343 -0.70 -7.54 32.74
N TYR A 344 0.25 -6.76 32.26
CA TYR A 344 1.02 -7.12 31.08
C TYR A 344 2.51 -6.87 31.30
N LEU A 345 3.33 -7.86 30.96
CA LEU A 345 4.72 -7.62 30.64
C LEU A 345 4.76 -7.04 29.21
N VAL A 346 5.41 -5.90 29.05
CA VAL A 346 5.57 -5.26 27.72
C VAL A 346 7.04 -5.02 27.43
N ALA A 347 7.37 -5.07 26.13
CA ALA A 347 8.66 -4.62 25.63
C ALA A 347 8.46 -3.61 24.50
N PHE A 348 9.18 -2.52 24.55
CA PHE A 348 9.18 -1.47 23.53
C PHE A 348 10.56 -1.35 22.90
N ASP A 349 10.61 -1.26 21.60
CA ASP A 349 11.81 -0.82 20.89
C ASP A 349 12.10 0.64 21.26
N ASP A 350 13.30 0.91 21.77
CA ASP A 350 13.67 2.23 22.31
C ASP A 350 13.80 3.31 21.23
N LYS A 351 14.15 2.91 20.00
CA LYS A 351 14.38 3.83 18.87
C LYS A 351 13.07 4.44 18.33
N ASN A 352 12.05 3.60 18.15
CA ASN A 352 10.78 4.00 17.50
C ASN A 352 9.59 3.97 18.46
N ASN A 353 9.80 3.58 19.71
CA ASN A 353 8.78 3.44 20.77
C ASN A 353 7.61 2.51 20.38
N LEU A 354 7.89 1.48 19.56
CA LEU A 354 6.90 0.48 19.17
C LEU A 354 6.89 -0.67 20.17
N GLU A 355 5.68 -1.09 20.57
CA GLU A 355 5.50 -2.28 21.39
C GLU A 355 5.76 -3.54 20.55
N VAL A 356 6.74 -4.35 20.96
CA VAL A 356 7.15 -5.56 20.24
C VAL A 356 6.77 -6.84 20.97
N LEU A 357 6.43 -6.74 22.27
CA LEU A 357 6.01 -7.87 23.08
C LEU A 357 4.94 -7.40 24.07
N ARG A 358 3.84 -8.16 24.15
CA ARG A 358 2.83 -8.04 25.21
C ARG A 358 2.45 -9.44 25.68
N HIS A 359 2.65 -9.69 26.97
CA HIS A 359 2.30 -10.97 27.61
C HIS A 359 1.41 -10.72 28.81
N GLU A 360 0.20 -11.29 28.80
CA GLU A 360 -0.74 -11.18 29.91
C GLU A 360 -0.28 -12.04 31.10
N ILE A 361 -0.35 -11.49 32.29
CA ILE A 361 0.08 -12.15 33.51
C ILE A 361 -0.86 -11.84 34.68
N ILE A 362 -1.05 -12.79 35.56
CA ILE A 362 -1.79 -12.62 36.81
C ILE A 362 -0.82 -12.19 37.90
N ILE A 363 -1.14 -11.13 38.65
CA ILE A 363 -0.40 -10.72 39.82
C ILE A 363 -1.22 -11.04 41.09
N ASP A 364 -0.70 -11.91 41.92
CA ASP A 364 -1.33 -12.35 43.15
C ASP A 364 -0.29 -12.27 44.31
N ILE A 365 0.10 -11.03 44.63
CA ILE A 365 1.08 -10.74 45.66
C ILE A 365 0.30 -10.52 46.95
N ALA A 366 0.59 -11.36 47.96
CA ALA A 366 0.02 -11.22 49.30
C ALA A 366 0.59 -9.99 50.02
N PHE A 367 -0.24 -9.18 50.63
CA PHE A 367 0.15 -8.07 51.46
C PHE A 367 0.10 -8.48 52.94
N ALA A 368 0.96 -7.89 53.76
CA ALA A 368 1.04 -8.18 55.22
C ALA A 368 -0.31 -7.87 55.92
N ASP A 369 -1.11 -6.95 55.41
CA ASP A 369 -2.42 -6.62 55.99
C ASP A 369 -3.50 -7.71 55.76
N ASP A 370 -3.28 -8.68 54.87
CA ASP A 370 -4.22 -9.81 54.65
C ASP A 370 -4.04 -10.93 55.74
N PHE A 371 -3.06 -10.81 56.64
CA PHE A 371 -2.79 -11.80 57.70
C PHE A 371 -3.40 -11.45 59.04
N GLY A 372 -4.43 -10.58 59.10
CA GLY A 372 -5.33 -10.44 60.24
C GLY A 372 -4.71 -10.51 61.64
N PHE A 373 -3.63 -9.76 61.91
CA PHE A 373 -3.19 -9.51 63.29
C PHE A 373 -3.70 -8.14 63.70
N ASP A 374 -4.96 -8.11 64.14
CA ASP A 374 -5.43 -7.05 65.03
C ASP A 374 -4.66 -7.18 66.35
N LEU A 375 -3.77 -6.23 66.63
CA LEU A 375 -3.24 -5.95 67.96
C LEU A 375 -4.05 -4.88 68.64
#